data_07a0ea4ac03c078e97c511d9d812bca3
#
_entry.id   07a0ea4ac03c078e97c511d9d812bca3
#
_cell.length_a   1.000
_cell.length_b   1.000
_cell.length_c   1.000
_cell.angle_alpha   90.00
_cell.angle_beta   90.00
_cell.angle_gamma   90.00
#
_symmetry.space_group_name_H-M   'P 1'
#
loop_
_entity.id
_entity.type
_entity.pdbx_description
1 polymer ?
#
loop_
_entity_poly.entity_id
_entity_poly.type
_entity_poly.pdbx_seq_one_letter_code
_entity_poly.pdbx_strand_id
1 'polypeptide(L)'
;VCSSDLNGLIGADLVSRAAPDGYTLLFVAPSTIISGALLSRDFRLDPLKDFTPVSELYGTKKVLVTHPSLPAGSLREVVEYAKQYPGRISYGSGGIGSTFHMDSEQFKIVTGIDMVHVPYKGTGPYTADLLAGRVQFGIIPLSNVRQYIASGKLRHQAMFETARDPDYPGIPTIAEVYPAMARIGGWIGMFAPPALPGPILRRVYEATDAAMKTTEMKAFQDQSGGFVTSSPPEVFVGTIRSDYEKMAALIKAIGLKPE
;
A
#
# COMPACT_ATOMS: atom_id res chain seq x y z
N VAL A 1 9.08 16.69 -7.58
CA VAL A 1 8.19 17.56 -6.79
C VAL A 1 7.94 16.85 -5.47
N CYS A 2 8.66 17.26 -4.42
CA CYS A 2 8.36 16.86 -3.05
C CYS A 2 7.14 17.64 -2.60
N SER A 3 6.04 16.96 -2.36
CA SER A 3 4.80 17.64 -2.13
C SER A 3 4.27 17.49 -0.71
N SER A 4 3.96 18.62 -0.14
CA SER A 4 2.89 18.80 0.83
C SER A 4 1.50 18.76 0.13
N ASP A 5 1.43 18.31 -1.13
CA ASP A 5 0.25 18.31 -1.96
C ASP A 5 -0.51 16.99 -1.87
N LEU A 6 -1.66 16.99 -1.27
CA LEU A 6 -2.76 16.00 -1.43
C LEU A 6 -2.30 14.58 -1.92
N ASN A 7 -1.25 13.99 -1.28
CA ASN A 7 -0.68 12.68 -1.65
C ASN A 7 -0.11 12.58 -3.08
N GLY A 8 0.40 13.65 -3.69
CA GLY A 8 1.01 13.63 -5.03
C GLY A 8 0.03 13.84 -6.19
N LEU A 9 -1.21 14.21 -5.92
CA LEU A 9 -2.23 14.44 -6.95
C LEU A 9 -1.89 15.59 -7.90
N ILE A 10 -1.21 16.66 -7.43
CA ILE A 10 -0.75 17.75 -8.30
C ILE A 10 0.24 17.22 -9.35
N GLY A 11 1.20 16.39 -8.92
CA GLY A 11 2.16 15.76 -9.85
C GLY A 11 1.46 14.84 -10.86
N ALA A 12 0.46 14.09 -10.41
CA ALA A 12 -0.34 13.24 -11.29
C ALA A 12 -1.14 14.07 -12.31
N ASP A 13 -1.80 15.15 -11.88
CA ASP A 13 -2.53 16.06 -12.78
C ASP A 13 -1.61 16.71 -13.83
N LEU A 14 -0.40 17.13 -13.44
CA LEU A 14 0.59 17.66 -14.38
C LEU A 14 0.97 16.64 -15.47
N VAL A 15 1.21 15.38 -15.08
CA VAL A 15 1.58 14.33 -16.05
C VAL A 15 0.40 13.94 -16.94
N SER A 16 -0.83 13.92 -16.41
CA SER A 16 -2.02 13.60 -17.22
C SER A 16 -2.23 14.56 -18.40
N ARG A 17 -1.69 15.78 -18.31
CA ARG A 17 -1.79 16.84 -19.32
C ARG A 17 -0.52 17.04 -20.14
N ALA A 18 0.54 16.29 -19.85
CA ALA A 18 1.82 16.44 -20.55
C ALA A 18 1.76 15.80 -21.96
N ALA A 19 2.72 16.18 -22.81
CA ALA A 19 2.84 15.60 -24.14
C ALA A 19 3.21 14.10 -24.03
N PRO A 20 2.57 13.20 -24.85
CA PRO A 20 2.85 11.78 -24.83
C PRO A 20 4.07 11.43 -25.71
N ASP A 21 5.21 12.04 -25.42
CA ASP A 21 6.47 11.93 -26.17
C ASP A 21 7.49 11.00 -25.51
N GLY A 22 7.18 10.48 -24.31
CA GLY A 22 8.03 9.55 -23.54
C GLY A 22 9.07 10.22 -22.64
N TYR A 23 9.11 11.56 -22.57
CA TYR A 23 10.04 12.30 -21.70
C TYR A 23 9.45 12.70 -20.35
N THR A 24 8.12 12.64 -20.22
CA THR A 24 7.44 12.90 -18.95
C THR A 24 6.87 11.60 -18.40
N LEU A 25 7.32 11.19 -17.22
CA LEU A 25 6.90 9.96 -16.56
C LEU A 25 6.48 10.23 -15.12
N LEU A 26 5.54 9.46 -14.61
CA LEU A 26 5.00 9.54 -13.26
C LEU A 26 5.33 8.26 -12.49
N PHE A 27 5.90 8.41 -11.30
CA PHE A 27 6.12 7.30 -10.35
C PHE A 27 5.22 7.51 -9.15
N VAL A 28 4.25 6.63 -8.95
CA VAL A 28 3.26 6.79 -7.89
C VAL A 28 2.83 5.47 -7.27
N ALA A 29 2.28 5.59 -6.05
CA ALA A 29 1.61 4.52 -5.35
C ALA A 29 0.09 4.54 -5.63
N PRO A 30 -0.64 3.44 -5.36
CA PRO A 30 -2.10 3.39 -5.43
C PRO A 30 -2.80 4.44 -4.57
N SER A 31 -2.19 4.83 -3.46
CA SER A 31 -2.72 5.90 -2.58
C SER A 31 -2.85 7.25 -3.29
N THR A 32 -2.04 7.51 -4.31
CA THR A 32 -2.17 8.72 -5.13
C THR A 32 -3.22 8.53 -6.21
N ILE A 33 -2.99 7.56 -7.09
CA ILE A 33 -3.70 7.48 -8.39
C ILE A 33 -5.05 6.74 -8.29
N ILE A 34 -5.27 5.98 -7.21
CA ILE A 34 -6.53 5.27 -6.97
C ILE A 34 -7.29 5.91 -5.81
N SER A 35 -6.89 5.66 -4.56
CA SER A 35 -7.66 6.15 -3.42
C SER A 35 -7.65 7.66 -3.29
N GLY A 36 -6.52 8.32 -3.58
CA GLY A 36 -6.43 9.78 -3.59
C GLY A 36 -7.38 10.41 -4.62
N ALA A 37 -7.39 9.88 -5.85
CA ALA A 37 -8.29 10.34 -6.89
C ALA A 37 -9.77 10.05 -6.59
N LEU A 38 -10.08 8.88 -5.99
CA LEU A 38 -11.45 8.53 -5.58
C LEU A 38 -11.97 9.39 -4.43
N LEU A 39 -11.09 9.89 -3.56
CA LEU A 39 -11.41 10.69 -2.37
C LEU A 39 -11.24 12.20 -2.58
N SER A 40 -10.78 12.64 -3.76
CA SER A 40 -10.63 14.07 -4.08
C SER A 40 -11.85 14.61 -4.81
N ARG A 41 -12.25 15.84 -4.45
CA ARG A 41 -13.24 16.61 -5.22
C ARG A 41 -12.61 17.37 -6.37
N ASP A 42 -11.36 17.79 -6.22
CA ASP A 42 -10.65 18.66 -7.15
C ASP A 42 -9.93 17.89 -8.26
N PHE A 43 -9.47 16.66 -7.97
CA PHE A 43 -8.71 15.85 -8.91
C PHE A 43 -9.46 14.55 -9.23
N ARG A 44 -10.23 14.58 -10.31
CA ARG A 44 -10.97 13.41 -10.82
C ARG A 44 -10.15 12.68 -11.87
N LEU A 45 -9.05 12.07 -11.45
CA LEU A 45 -8.17 11.29 -12.32
C LEU A 45 -8.63 9.83 -12.40
N ASP A 46 -8.68 9.31 -13.62
CA ASP A 46 -8.92 7.90 -13.89
C ASP A 46 -7.57 7.24 -14.24
N PRO A 47 -7.05 6.30 -13.45
CA PRO A 47 -5.72 5.72 -13.68
C PRO A 47 -5.55 5.00 -15.02
N LEU A 48 -6.65 4.62 -15.68
CA LEU A 48 -6.63 3.91 -16.96
C LEU A 48 -7.01 4.76 -18.17
N LYS A 49 -7.57 5.96 -17.95
CA LYS A 49 -7.94 6.88 -19.04
C LYS A 49 -6.99 8.06 -19.14
N ASP A 50 -6.61 8.61 -17.99
CA ASP A 50 -5.79 9.83 -17.91
C ASP A 50 -4.29 9.53 -17.90
N PHE A 51 -3.91 8.25 -17.96
CA PHE A 51 -2.53 7.78 -18.03
C PHE A 51 -2.37 6.58 -18.93
N THR A 52 -1.15 6.36 -19.42
CA THR A 52 -0.69 5.12 -20.01
C THR A 52 0.13 4.35 -18.98
N PRO A 53 -0.35 3.25 -18.38
CA PRO A 53 0.46 2.42 -17.49
C PRO A 53 1.66 1.83 -18.22
N VAL A 54 2.85 1.94 -17.64
CA VAL A 54 4.09 1.42 -18.22
C VAL A 54 4.50 0.12 -17.54
N SER A 55 4.66 0.13 -16.22
CA SER A 55 5.08 -1.06 -15.47
C SER A 55 4.84 -0.88 -13.97
N GLU A 56 4.54 -1.96 -13.28
CA GLU A 56 4.78 -2.06 -11.83
C GLU A 56 6.27 -2.27 -11.60
N LEU A 57 6.89 -1.50 -10.69
CA LEU A 57 8.34 -1.47 -10.49
C LEU A 57 8.78 -2.02 -9.16
N TYR A 58 7.97 -1.85 -8.16
CA TYR A 58 8.33 -2.19 -6.80
C TYR A 58 7.09 -2.59 -6.02
N GLY A 59 7.19 -3.67 -5.25
CA GLY A 59 6.17 -4.10 -4.30
C GLY A 59 6.64 -3.93 -2.86
N THR A 60 5.79 -3.37 -2.02
CA THR A 60 6.04 -3.24 -0.58
C THR A 60 5.56 -4.48 0.14
N LYS A 61 6.44 -5.17 0.85
CA LYS A 61 6.02 -6.20 1.80
C LYS A 61 5.32 -5.53 2.98
N LYS A 62 4.04 -5.82 3.17
CA LYS A 62 3.23 -5.30 4.27
C LYS A 62 3.09 -6.34 5.37
N VAL A 63 3.20 -5.88 6.61
CA VAL A 63 3.06 -6.74 7.79
C VAL A 63 2.01 -6.17 8.74
N LEU A 64 1.29 -7.06 9.39
CA LEU A 64 0.44 -6.74 10.52
C LEU A 64 1.24 -6.97 11.80
N VAL A 65 1.38 -5.92 12.58
CA VAL A 65 2.09 -5.95 13.87
C VAL A 65 1.24 -5.39 14.99
N THR A 66 1.54 -5.83 16.21
CA THR A 66 0.93 -5.31 17.42
C THR A 66 1.96 -4.91 18.45
N HIS A 67 1.65 -3.91 19.26
CA HIS A 67 2.47 -3.56 20.42
C HIS A 67 2.30 -4.62 21.53
N PRO A 68 3.35 -4.98 22.28
CA PRO A 68 3.28 -5.99 23.34
C PRO A 68 2.33 -5.66 24.50
N SER A 69 1.91 -4.41 24.66
CA SER A 69 0.90 -4.04 25.66
C SER A 69 -0.49 -4.62 25.37
N LEU A 70 -0.75 -5.00 24.11
CA LEU A 70 -1.98 -5.71 23.78
C LEU A 70 -1.88 -7.15 24.31
N PRO A 71 -2.84 -7.61 25.14
CA PRO A 71 -2.78 -8.95 25.75
C PRO A 71 -3.27 -10.03 24.75
N ALA A 72 -2.57 -10.13 23.60
CA ALA A 72 -2.88 -11.06 22.52
C ALA A 72 -1.56 -11.52 21.86
N GLY A 73 -1.33 -12.83 21.82
CA GLY A 73 -0.11 -13.43 21.27
C GLY A 73 -0.23 -13.80 19.79
N SER A 74 -1.45 -13.92 19.28
CA SER A 74 -1.75 -14.30 17.90
C SER A 74 -2.80 -13.38 17.27
N LEU A 75 -2.87 -13.37 15.94
CA LEU A 75 -3.85 -12.57 15.22
C LEU A 75 -5.30 -12.93 15.58
N ARG A 76 -5.58 -14.20 15.87
CA ARG A 76 -6.90 -14.64 16.32
C ARG A 76 -7.25 -14.06 17.68
N GLU A 77 -6.32 -14.07 18.62
CA GLU A 77 -6.49 -13.48 19.95
C GLU A 77 -6.66 -11.94 19.87
N VAL A 78 -5.99 -11.26 18.92
CA VAL A 78 -6.22 -9.83 18.66
C VAL A 78 -7.68 -9.57 18.29
N VAL A 79 -8.23 -10.40 17.40
CA VAL A 79 -9.64 -10.28 16.97
C VAL A 79 -10.60 -10.61 18.11
N GLU A 80 -10.34 -11.64 18.89
CA GLU A 80 -11.15 -12.01 20.07
C GLU A 80 -11.14 -10.87 21.10
N TYR A 81 -9.97 -10.32 21.41
CA TYR A 81 -9.85 -9.17 22.31
C TYR A 81 -10.62 -7.95 21.80
N ALA A 82 -10.52 -7.62 20.50
CA ALA A 82 -11.23 -6.50 19.92
C ALA A 82 -12.75 -6.69 19.93
N LYS A 83 -13.23 -7.92 19.77
CA LYS A 83 -14.66 -8.25 19.91
C LYS A 83 -15.16 -8.13 21.35
N GLN A 84 -14.34 -8.54 22.31
CA GLN A 84 -14.67 -8.42 23.73
C GLN A 84 -14.65 -6.98 24.22
N TYR A 85 -13.78 -6.15 23.64
CA TYR A 85 -13.57 -4.75 24.05
C TYR A 85 -13.61 -3.80 22.84
N PRO A 86 -14.80 -3.57 22.23
CA PRO A 86 -14.93 -2.69 21.07
C PRO A 86 -14.36 -1.29 21.32
N GLY A 87 -13.64 -0.73 20.33
CA GLY A 87 -13.05 0.60 20.40
C GLY A 87 -11.82 0.73 21.33
N ARG A 88 -11.36 -0.35 21.96
CA ARG A 88 -10.20 -0.30 22.88
C ARG A 88 -8.87 -0.41 22.18
N ILE A 89 -8.82 -0.92 20.96
CA ILE A 89 -7.63 -0.97 20.12
C ILE A 89 -7.61 0.26 19.24
N SER A 90 -6.49 1.00 19.24
CA SER A 90 -6.22 2.03 18.26
C SER A 90 -5.25 1.52 17.20
N TYR A 91 -5.47 1.89 15.95
CA TYR A 91 -4.55 1.62 14.86
C TYR A 91 -4.11 2.89 14.16
N GLY A 92 -2.86 2.90 13.69
CA GLY A 92 -2.29 4.01 12.95
C GLY A 92 -2.31 3.78 11.45
N SER A 93 -2.22 4.86 10.68
CA SER A 93 -2.00 4.82 9.24
C SER A 93 -1.19 6.01 8.76
N GLY A 94 -0.75 5.97 7.48
CA GLY A 94 -0.06 7.10 6.85
C GLY A 94 -0.97 8.27 6.45
N GLY A 95 -2.24 8.27 6.90
CA GLY A 95 -3.27 9.25 6.58
C GLY A 95 -4.53 8.60 6.02
N ILE A 96 -5.62 9.38 5.96
CA ILE A 96 -6.90 8.95 5.39
C ILE A 96 -6.70 8.57 3.91
N GLY A 97 -7.28 7.46 3.46
CA GLY A 97 -7.12 6.94 2.10
C GLY A 97 -5.76 6.30 1.80
N SER A 98 -4.79 6.31 2.73
CA SER A 98 -3.54 5.56 2.53
C SER A 98 -3.81 4.06 2.44
N THR A 99 -2.94 3.32 1.75
CA THR A 99 -3.07 1.86 1.61
C THR A 99 -3.21 1.18 2.98
N PHE A 100 -2.44 1.62 3.99
CA PHE A 100 -2.48 1.06 5.34
C PHE A 100 -3.77 1.37 6.10
N HIS A 101 -4.39 2.54 5.86
CA HIS A 101 -5.72 2.85 6.33
C HIS A 101 -6.74 1.88 5.72
N MET A 102 -6.72 1.74 4.40
CA MET A 102 -7.67 0.89 3.68
C MET A 102 -7.52 -0.59 4.03
N ASP A 103 -6.29 -1.10 4.17
CA ASP A 103 -6.04 -2.47 4.65
C ASP A 103 -6.62 -2.70 6.07
N SER A 104 -6.47 -1.72 6.97
CA SER A 104 -6.98 -1.81 8.33
C SER A 104 -8.51 -1.76 8.37
N GLU A 105 -9.13 -0.92 7.56
CA GLU A 105 -10.61 -0.87 7.45
C GLU A 105 -11.16 -2.16 6.82
N GLN A 106 -10.49 -2.72 5.81
CA GLN A 106 -10.85 -4.03 5.28
C GLN A 106 -10.77 -5.11 6.37
N PHE A 107 -9.70 -5.08 7.19
CA PHE A 107 -9.55 -6.01 8.30
C PHE A 107 -10.70 -5.90 9.32
N LYS A 108 -11.12 -4.68 9.66
CA LYS A 108 -12.29 -4.43 10.53
C LYS A 108 -13.55 -5.05 9.94
N ILE A 109 -13.81 -4.84 8.64
CA ILE A 109 -15.00 -5.39 7.96
C ILE A 109 -14.96 -6.92 7.97
N VAL A 110 -13.83 -7.53 7.54
CA VAL A 110 -13.71 -8.99 7.41
C VAL A 110 -13.81 -9.69 8.76
N THR A 111 -13.31 -9.09 9.82
CA THR A 111 -13.29 -9.69 11.16
C THR A 111 -14.46 -9.27 12.04
N GLY A 112 -15.20 -8.22 11.65
CA GLY A 112 -16.33 -7.68 12.41
C GLY A 112 -15.90 -7.02 13.73
N ILE A 113 -14.68 -6.43 13.77
CA ILE A 113 -14.17 -5.76 14.99
C ILE A 113 -14.29 -4.24 14.86
N ASP A 114 -14.29 -3.58 16.01
CA ASP A 114 -14.21 -2.13 16.10
C ASP A 114 -12.85 -1.69 16.65
N MET A 115 -12.18 -0.80 15.90
CA MET A 115 -10.89 -0.19 16.26
C MET A 115 -10.91 1.30 15.92
N VAL A 116 -10.21 2.11 16.72
CA VAL A 116 -10.13 3.56 16.53
C VAL A 116 -9.00 3.91 15.56
N HIS A 117 -9.31 4.61 14.48
CA HIS A 117 -8.31 5.10 13.52
C HIS A 117 -7.60 6.35 14.03
N VAL A 118 -6.26 6.35 13.98
CA VAL A 118 -5.41 7.51 14.26
C VAL A 118 -4.60 7.83 12.99
N PRO A 119 -4.99 8.85 12.21
CA PRO A 119 -4.28 9.23 10.98
C PRO A 119 -3.00 10.03 11.30
N TYR A 120 -1.90 9.70 10.61
CA TYR A 120 -0.62 10.39 10.70
C TYR A 120 -0.20 10.99 9.35
N LYS A 121 0.74 11.93 9.36
CA LYS A 121 1.38 12.48 8.14
C LYS A 121 2.53 11.55 7.72
N GLY A 122 2.20 10.35 7.22
CA GLY A 122 3.15 9.34 6.79
C GLY A 122 3.48 8.27 7.85
N THR A 123 4.34 7.31 7.48
CA THR A 123 4.64 6.12 8.30
C THR A 123 5.63 6.38 9.44
N GLY A 124 6.45 7.43 9.36
CA GLY A 124 7.45 7.74 10.40
C GLY A 124 6.84 8.04 11.76
N PRO A 125 6.01 9.11 11.89
CA PRO A 125 5.30 9.42 13.14
C PRO A 125 4.41 8.28 13.62
N TYR A 126 3.75 7.56 12.71
CA TYR A 126 2.97 6.38 13.02
C TYR A 126 3.82 5.27 13.67
N THR A 127 5.00 4.96 13.10
CA THR A 127 5.91 3.96 13.67
C THR A 127 6.35 4.33 15.08
N ALA A 128 6.64 5.61 15.34
CA ALA A 128 7.05 6.09 16.66
C ALA A 128 5.94 5.87 17.71
N ASP A 129 4.69 6.17 17.38
CA ASP A 129 3.57 6.01 18.29
C ASP A 129 3.18 4.53 18.49
N LEU A 130 3.35 3.69 17.47
CA LEU A 130 3.20 2.24 17.60
C LEU A 130 4.24 1.65 18.55
N LEU A 131 5.51 2.08 18.47
CA LEU A 131 6.57 1.67 19.38
C LEU A 131 6.38 2.17 20.82
N ALA A 132 5.74 3.31 20.98
CA ALA A 132 5.40 3.87 22.27
C ALA A 132 4.11 3.28 22.88
N GLY A 133 3.40 2.41 22.14
CA GLY A 133 2.13 1.82 22.55
C GLY A 133 0.96 2.80 22.59
N ARG A 134 1.09 4.00 21.98
CA ARG A 134 -0.02 4.95 21.84
C ARG A 134 -1.06 4.46 20.86
N VAL A 135 -0.65 3.74 19.82
CA VAL A 135 -1.49 2.87 18.99
C VAL A 135 -1.00 1.43 19.17
N GLN A 136 -1.92 0.46 19.20
CA GLN A 136 -1.58 -0.93 19.56
C GLN A 136 -1.54 -1.86 18.36
N PHE A 137 -2.12 -1.46 17.24
CA PHE A 137 -2.25 -2.27 16.03
C PHE A 137 -1.76 -1.49 14.82
N GLY A 138 -1.13 -2.17 13.88
CA GLY A 138 -0.69 -1.55 12.65
C GLY A 138 -0.46 -2.50 11.51
N ILE A 139 -0.87 -2.06 10.31
CA ILE A 139 -0.44 -2.60 9.04
C ILE A 139 0.55 -1.60 8.46
N ILE A 140 1.77 -2.06 8.17
CA ILE A 140 2.91 -1.17 7.92
C ILE A 140 3.94 -1.87 7.00
N PRO A 141 4.80 -1.14 6.26
CA PRO A 141 5.91 -1.76 5.54
C PRO A 141 6.84 -2.52 6.48
N LEU A 142 7.22 -3.74 6.11
CA LEU A 142 8.18 -4.56 6.87
C LEU A 142 9.50 -3.82 7.10
N SER A 143 9.98 -3.05 6.12
CA SER A 143 11.20 -2.24 6.23
C SER A 143 11.19 -1.28 7.42
N ASN A 144 10.04 -0.73 7.77
CA ASN A 144 9.92 0.22 8.89
C ASN A 144 10.03 -0.44 10.27
N VAL A 145 9.71 -1.74 10.35
CA VAL A 145 9.52 -2.43 11.65
C VAL A 145 10.36 -3.68 11.83
N ARG A 146 11.11 -4.14 10.82
CA ARG A 146 11.94 -5.36 10.87
C ARG A 146 12.81 -5.43 12.12
N GLN A 147 13.55 -4.37 12.43
CA GLN A 147 14.43 -4.31 13.61
C GLN A 147 13.65 -4.36 14.95
N TYR A 148 12.44 -3.84 14.98
CA TYR A 148 11.59 -3.83 16.16
C TYR A 148 10.88 -5.16 16.39
N ILE A 149 10.57 -5.88 15.31
CA ILE A 149 10.13 -7.28 15.36
C ILE A 149 11.27 -8.14 15.90
N ALA A 150 12.47 -8.01 15.34
CA ALA A 150 13.64 -8.79 15.77
C ALA A 150 14.03 -8.54 17.24
N SER A 151 13.84 -7.32 17.76
CA SER A 151 14.10 -6.96 19.16
C SER A 151 12.91 -7.23 20.10
N GLY A 152 11.80 -7.79 19.61
CA GLY A 152 10.60 -8.07 20.41
C GLY A 152 9.79 -6.84 20.84
N LYS A 153 10.14 -5.65 20.33
CA LYS A 153 9.39 -4.41 20.61
C LYS A 153 8.03 -4.37 19.91
N LEU A 154 7.87 -5.13 18.84
CA LEU A 154 6.60 -5.37 18.15
C LEU A 154 6.42 -6.87 17.93
N ARG A 155 5.17 -7.34 18.01
CA ARG A 155 4.81 -8.71 17.66
C ARG A 155 4.39 -8.77 16.21
N HIS A 156 5.00 -9.67 15.43
CA HIS A 156 4.65 -9.94 14.05
C HIS A 156 3.48 -10.92 14.00
N GLN A 157 2.33 -10.50 13.49
CA GLN A 157 1.10 -11.28 13.54
C GLN A 157 0.77 -11.95 12.21
N ALA A 158 1.00 -11.27 11.08
CA ALA A 158 0.75 -11.80 9.74
C ALA A 158 1.48 -11.02 8.65
N MET A 159 1.68 -11.66 7.50
CA MET A 159 2.16 -11.04 6.26
C MET A 159 0.98 -10.79 5.31
N PHE A 160 1.03 -9.70 4.54
CA PHE A 160 0.05 -9.41 3.47
C PHE A 160 0.55 -9.89 2.10
N GLU A 161 1.21 -11.03 2.07
CA GLU A 161 1.73 -11.65 0.86
C GLU A 161 0.89 -12.85 0.44
N THR A 162 1.06 -13.30 -0.81
CA THR A 162 0.34 -14.47 -1.36
C THR A 162 0.91 -15.80 -0.87
N ALA A 163 2.17 -15.80 -0.41
CA ALA A 163 2.86 -16.94 0.17
C ALA A 163 3.64 -16.47 1.41
N ARG A 164 3.97 -17.41 2.30
CA ARG A 164 4.82 -17.13 3.46
C ARG A 164 6.19 -16.62 3.04
N ASP A 165 6.68 -15.62 3.76
CA ASP A 165 8.01 -15.09 3.55
C ASP A 165 9.06 -16.09 4.03
N PRO A 166 10.07 -16.46 3.21
CA PRO A 166 11.15 -17.38 3.62
C PRO A 166 11.92 -16.90 4.86
N ASP A 167 12.05 -15.59 5.07
CA ASP A 167 12.71 -15.00 6.25
C ASP A 167 11.85 -15.12 7.52
N TYR A 168 10.53 -15.37 7.37
CA TYR A 168 9.55 -15.48 8.45
C TYR A 168 8.64 -16.69 8.30
N PRO A 169 9.18 -17.94 8.18
CA PRO A 169 8.38 -19.13 7.84
C PRO A 169 7.32 -19.47 8.89
N GLY A 170 7.52 -19.03 10.14
CA GLY A 170 6.55 -19.22 11.23
C GLY A 170 5.38 -18.24 11.23
N ILE A 171 5.44 -17.17 10.42
CA ILE A 171 4.39 -16.15 10.36
C ILE A 171 3.42 -16.47 9.23
N PRO A 172 2.11 -16.59 9.51
CA PRO A 172 1.12 -16.87 8.47
C PRO A 172 0.93 -15.69 7.53
N THR A 173 0.45 -15.96 6.33
CA THR A 173 -0.14 -14.88 5.51
C THR A 173 -1.51 -14.51 6.08
N ILE A 174 -1.93 -13.27 5.82
CA ILE A 174 -3.25 -12.83 6.27
C ILE A 174 -4.37 -13.70 5.68
N ALA A 175 -4.21 -14.16 4.43
CA ALA A 175 -5.17 -15.02 3.74
C ALA A 175 -5.27 -16.43 4.34
N GLU A 176 -4.22 -16.95 4.96
CA GLU A 176 -4.28 -18.24 5.69
C GLU A 176 -5.18 -18.14 6.93
N VAL A 177 -5.24 -16.96 7.57
CA VAL A 177 -6.04 -16.74 8.78
C VAL A 177 -7.43 -16.21 8.45
N TYR A 178 -7.52 -15.27 7.50
CA TYR A 178 -8.73 -14.61 7.03
C TYR A 178 -8.78 -14.62 5.50
N PRO A 179 -9.26 -15.69 4.84
CA PRO A 179 -9.26 -15.82 3.38
C PRO A 179 -10.03 -14.74 2.62
N ALA A 180 -10.97 -14.04 3.29
CA ALA A 180 -11.69 -12.91 2.70
C ALA A 180 -10.87 -11.61 2.63
N MET A 181 -9.67 -11.58 3.25
CA MET A 181 -8.76 -10.45 3.09
C MET A 181 -8.15 -10.45 1.68
N ALA A 182 -8.35 -9.38 0.96
CA ALA A 182 -7.72 -9.18 -0.34
C ALA A 182 -6.54 -8.23 -0.20
N ARG A 183 -5.42 -8.55 -0.87
CA ARG A 183 -4.34 -7.58 -1.02
C ARG A 183 -4.83 -6.44 -1.94
N ILE A 184 -4.69 -5.20 -1.49
CA ILE A 184 -4.99 -4.00 -2.28
C ILE A 184 -3.75 -3.13 -2.27
N GLY A 185 -3.26 -2.75 -3.46
CA GLY A 185 -2.10 -1.88 -3.58
C GLY A 185 -0.81 -2.46 -3.01
N GLY A 186 0.05 -1.58 -2.52
CA GLY A 186 1.38 -1.95 -2.02
C GLY A 186 2.42 -2.01 -3.13
N TRP A 187 2.13 -1.40 -4.29
CA TRP A 187 3.05 -1.25 -5.40
C TRP A 187 3.43 0.22 -5.63
N ILE A 188 4.54 0.41 -6.33
CA ILE A 188 4.93 1.65 -7.00
C ILE A 188 4.94 1.37 -8.49
N GLY A 189 4.20 2.16 -9.24
CA GLY A 189 4.09 2.02 -10.68
C GLY A 189 4.62 3.21 -11.45
N MET A 190 5.04 2.95 -12.67
CA MET A 190 5.40 3.95 -13.65
C MET A 190 4.25 4.16 -14.64
N PHE A 191 3.94 5.40 -14.89
CA PHE A 191 2.91 5.85 -15.83
C PHE A 191 3.49 6.92 -16.76
N ALA A 192 2.89 7.04 -17.94
CA ALA A 192 3.13 8.12 -18.88
C ALA A 192 1.84 8.89 -19.13
N PRO A 193 1.89 10.06 -19.80
CA PRO A 193 0.69 10.76 -20.27
C PRO A 193 -0.25 9.85 -21.09
N PRO A 194 -1.55 10.18 -21.17
CA PRO A 194 -2.50 9.37 -21.92
C PRO A 194 -2.13 9.28 -23.39
N ALA A 195 -2.53 8.18 -24.03
CA ALA A 195 -2.30 7.93 -25.44
C ALA A 195 -0.82 7.94 -25.89
N LEU A 196 0.10 7.50 -25.01
CA LEU A 196 1.50 7.31 -25.40
C LEU A 196 1.60 6.35 -26.60
N PRO A 197 2.28 6.73 -27.72
CA PRO A 197 2.41 5.84 -28.87
C PRO A 197 3.05 4.49 -28.54
N GLY A 198 2.49 3.39 -29.07
CA GLY A 198 2.93 2.03 -28.77
C GLY A 198 4.42 1.77 -28.91
N PRO A 199 5.11 2.26 -29.96
CA PRO A 199 6.56 2.13 -30.07
C PRO A 199 7.35 2.82 -28.95
N ILE A 200 6.86 3.98 -28.47
CA ILE A 200 7.49 4.70 -27.37
C ILE A 200 7.23 3.95 -26.04
N LEU A 201 5.99 3.52 -25.80
CA LEU A 201 5.64 2.71 -24.64
C LEU A 201 6.54 1.47 -24.52
N ARG A 202 6.69 0.74 -25.63
CA ARG A 202 7.55 -0.46 -25.67
C ARG A 202 9.00 -0.11 -25.31
N ARG A 203 9.58 0.93 -25.90
CA ARG A 203 10.94 1.36 -25.62
C ARG A 203 11.16 1.77 -24.18
N VAL A 204 10.21 2.53 -23.61
CA VAL A 204 10.26 2.94 -22.17
C VAL A 204 10.16 1.70 -21.28
N TYR A 205 9.24 0.79 -21.56
CA TYR A 205 9.11 -0.47 -20.81
C TYR A 205 10.38 -1.32 -20.87
N GLU A 206 10.94 -1.56 -22.07
CA GLU A 206 12.16 -2.37 -22.25
C GLU A 206 13.37 -1.77 -21.51
N ALA A 207 13.53 -0.46 -21.56
CA ALA A 207 14.59 0.24 -20.82
C ALA A 207 14.38 0.13 -19.31
N THR A 208 13.14 0.23 -18.86
CA THR A 208 12.76 0.07 -17.45
C THR A 208 12.99 -1.36 -16.97
N ASP A 209 12.53 -2.36 -17.73
CA ASP A 209 12.73 -3.78 -17.42
C ASP A 209 14.22 -4.13 -17.29
N ALA A 210 15.05 -3.62 -18.19
CA ALA A 210 16.50 -3.78 -18.11
C ALA A 210 17.11 -3.13 -16.85
N ALA A 211 16.66 -1.91 -16.50
CA ALA A 211 17.12 -1.22 -15.31
C ALA A 211 16.71 -1.95 -14.01
N MET A 212 15.51 -2.50 -13.95
CA MET A 212 15.00 -3.22 -12.77
C MET A 212 15.75 -4.55 -12.51
N LYS A 213 16.47 -5.08 -13.49
CA LYS A 213 17.28 -6.32 -13.39
C LYS A 213 18.74 -6.10 -12.99
N THR A 214 19.15 -4.87 -12.74
CA THR A 214 20.53 -4.54 -12.38
C THR A 214 20.89 -4.96 -10.95
N THR A 215 22.21 -5.04 -10.69
CA THR A 215 22.73 -5.35 -9.35
C THR A 215 22.36 -4.29 -8.34
N GLU A 216 22.30 -3.03 -8.75
CA GLU A 216 21.91 -1.89 -7.92
C GLU A 216 20.45 -2.02 -7.45
N MET A 217 19.54 -2.43 -8.34
CA MET A 217 18.14 -2.65 -7.98
C MET A 217 17.96 -3.86 -7.07
N LYS A 218 18.78 -4.90 -7.24
CA LYS A 218 18.82 -6.02 -6.30
C LYS A 218 19.29 -5.58 -4.91
N ALA A 219 20.36 -4.80 -4.84
CA ALA A 219 20.83 -4.23 -3.57
C ALA A 219 19.79 -3.33 -2.92
N PHE A 220 19.09 -2.52 -3.70
CA PHE A 220 17.94 -1.73 -3.21
C PHE A 220 16.83 -2.60 -2.65
N GLN A 221 16.46 -3.71 -3.30
CA GLN A 221 15.48 -4.66 -2.81
C GLN A 221 15.88 -5.22 -1.42
N ASP A 222 17.13 -5.65 -1.27
CA ASP A 222 17.66 -6.23 -0.03
C ASP A 222 17.62 -5.21 1.13
N GLN A 223 17.92 -3.93 0.83
CA GLN A 223 17.88 -2.85 1.82
C GLN A 223 16.46 -2.41 2.15
N SER A 224 15.59 -2.25 1.14
CA SER A 224 14.24 -1.72 1.31
C SER A 224 13.25 -2.72 1.90
N GLY A 225 13.57 -4.03 1.83
CA GLY A 225 12.71 -5.10 2.34
C GLY A 225 11.41 -5.28 1.55
N GLY A 226 11.32 -4.70 0.35
CA GLY A 226 10.27 -4.95 -0.62
C GLY A 226 10.71 -5.95 -1.68
N PHE A 227 10.08 -5.91 -2.83
CA PHE A 227 10.51 -6.67 -4.00
C PHE A 227 10.52 -5.77 -5.25
N VAL A 228 11.61 -5.86 -6.00
CA VAL A 228 11.74 -5.20 -7.30
C VAL A 228 11.09 -6.09 -8.35
N THR A 229 10.32 -5.47 -9.24
CA THR A 229 9.62 -6.15 -10.33
C THR A 229 9.63 -5.29 -11.58
N SER A 230 9.25 -5.86 -12.71
CA SER A 230 8.89 -5.13 -13.92
C SER A 230 7.81 -5.92 -14.64
N SER A 231 6.56 -5.57 -14.40
CA SER A 231 5.45 -6.22 -15.10
C SER A 231 5.23 -5.62 -16.49
N PRO A 232 4.88 -6.43 -17.49
CA PRO A 232 4.42 -5.91 -18.77
C PRO A 232 3.22 -4.95 -18.61
N PRO A 233 3.08 -3.93 -19.49
CA PRO A 233 2.01 -2.94 -19.37
C PRO A 233 0.60 -3.53 -19.26
N GLU A 234 0.31 -4.57 -20.03
CA GLU A 234 -1.00 -5.25 -20.02
C GLU A 234 -1.29 -5.97 -18.69
N VAL A 235 -0.26 -6.53 -18.05
CA VAL A 235 -0.37 -7.15 -16.72
C VAL A 235 -0.63 -6.07 -15.68
N PHE A 236 0.11 -4.96 -15.75
CA PHE A 236 -0.05 -3.85 -14.83
C PHE A 236 -1.42 -3.18 -14.94
N VAL A 237 -1.97 -3.03 -16.17
CA VAL A 237 -3.36 -2.60 -16.38
C VAL A 237 -4.35 -3.48 -15.62
N GLY A 238 -4.16 -4.81 -15.65
CA GLY A 238 -4.97 -5.77 -14.90
C GLY A 238 -4.91 -5.54 -13.38
N THR A 239 -3.71 -5.32 -12.84
CA THR A 239 -3.48 -4.99 -11.42
C THR A 239 -4.20 -3.71 -11.03
N ILE A 240 -4.04 -2.62 -11.81
CA ILE A 240 -4.67 -1.32 -11.54
C ILE A 240 -6.19 -1.46 -11.53
N ARG A 241 -6.78 -2.15 -12.52
CA ARG A 241 -8.23 -2.34 -12.60
C ARG A 241 -8.76 -3.08 -11.38
N SER A 242 -8.13 -4.20 -11.03
CA SER A 242 -8.50 -4.99 -9.85
C SER A 242 -8.43 -4.16 -8.56
N ASP A 243 -7.34 -3.40 -8.38
CA ASP A 243 -7.16 -2.57 -7.19
C ASP A 243 -8.14 -1.39 -7.15
N TYR A 244 -8.45 -0.78 -8.30
CA TYR A 244 -9.45 0.28 -8.40
C TYR A 244 -10.84 -0.21 -7.97
N GLU A 245 -11.28 -1.36 -8.49
CA GLU A 245 -12.59 -1.95 -8.16
C GLU A 245 -12.68 -2.28 -6.66
N LYS A 246 -11.66 -2.93 -6.10
CA LYS A 246 -11.60 -3.26 -4.67
C LYS A 246 -11.59 -2.00 -3.81
N MET A 247 -10.79 -1.00 -4.16
CA MET A 247 -10.69 0.25 -3.43
C MET A 247 -11.99 1.03 -3.45
N ALA A 248 -12.64 1.15 -4.61
CA ALA A 248 -13.93 1.83 -4.74
C ALA A 248 -15.02 1.13 -3.91
N ALA A 249 -15.06 -0.20 -3.95
CA ALA A 249 -15.99 -0.99 -3.14
C ALA A 249 -15.76 -0.77 -1.63
N LEU A 250 -14.48 -0.77 -1.21
CA LEU A 250 -14.11 -0.58 0.20
C LEU A 250 -14.44 0.84 0.68
N ILE A 251 -14.08 1.89 -0.08
CA ILE A 251 -14.41 3.29 0.22
C ILE A 251 -15.92 3.45 0.42
N LYS A 252 -16.72 2.84 -0.46
CA LYS A 252 -18.19 2.84 -0.35
C LYS A 252 -18.67 2.11 0.93
N ALA A 253 -18.07 0.95 1.23
CA ALA A 253 -18.47 0.14 2.39
C ALA A 253 -18.21 0.85 3.74
N ILE A 254 -17.09 1.59 3.85
CA ILE A 254 -16.73 2.34 5.07
C ILE A 254 -17.33 3.74 5.11
N GLY A 255 -18.06 4.15 4.06
CA GLY A 255 -18.74 5.45 4.00
C GLY A 255 -17.82 6.67 3.90
N LEU A 256 -16.58 6.50 3.45
CA LEU A 256 -15.68 7.64 3.17
C LEU A 256 -16.23 8.47 2.01
N LYS A 257 -16.24 9.79 2.21
CA LYS A 257 -16.70 10.77 1.21
C LYS A 257 -15.51 11.54 0.66
N PRO A 258 -15.56 11.93 -0.62
CA PRO A 258 -14.58 12.84 -1.19
C PRO A 258 -14.54 14.18 -0.45
N GLU A 259 -13.33 14.64 -0.14
CA GLU A 259 -13.05 15.93 0.49
C GLU A 259 -12.49 16.93 -0.52
#